data_cfa60d9de3745c787d33a3f92777fa6e
#
_entry.id   cfa60d9de3745c787d33a3f92777fa6e
#
_cell.length_a   1.000
_cell.length_b   1.000
_cell.length_c   1.000
_cell.angle_alpha   90.00
_cell.angle_beta   90.00
_cell.angle_gamma   90.00
#
_symmetry.space_group_name_H-M   'P 1'
#
loop_
_entity.id
_entity.type
_entity.pdbx_description
1 polymer ?
#
loop_
_entity_poly.entity_id
_entity_poly.type
_entity_poly.pdbx_seq_one_letter_code
_entity_poly.pdbx_strand_id
1 'polypeptide(L)'
;MPDIDIDFADRNIILDKIEHRVAKLDTGKKHNTGVYVTECPHNPVDKLSTIDYETAEDRGYFKLDFLNVSIYKGIKDETHLMSLMRKEPLWELLVHKDFVEKVFHLSGHDSLLQQLKPQSVGQLAATLAIIRPAKRHLASQDWETIMKEVWIKPTNGEYYFKKAHAVSYAMACVVHMNLLCEQIKS
;
A
#
# COMPACT_ATOMS: atom_id res chain seq x y z
N MET A 1 16.44 6.21 8.76
CA MET A 1 16.80 5.37 7.58
C MET A 1 15.62 5.28 6.61
N PRO A 2 15.80 4.93 5.32
CA PRO A 2 14.65 4.63 4.48
C PRO A 2 13.97 3.35 4.99
N ASP A 3 12.64 3.38 5.11
CA ASP A 3 11.85 2.18 5.38
C ASP A 3 11.98 1.23 4.18
N ILE A 4 12.21 -0.04 4.47
CA ILE A 4 12.18 -1.11 3.45
C ILE A 4 10.91 -1.92 3.66
N ASP A 5 9.99 -1.76 2.71
CA ASP A 5 8.75 -2.50 2.65
C ASP A 5 8.93 -3.73 1.76
N ILE A 6 8.52 -4.88 2.25
CA ILE A 6 8.53 -6.14 1.51
C ILE A 6 7.12 -6.71 1.50
N ASP A 7 6.55 -6.83 0.30
CA ASP A 7 5.20 -7.32 0.10
C ASP A 7 5.16 -8.85 0.06
N PHE A 8 4.20 -9.42 0.77
CA PHE A 8 3.93 -10.87 0.77
C PHE A 8 2.44 -11.13 0.53
N ALA A 9 2.14 -12.22 -0.13
CA ALA A 9 0.77 -12.73 -0.20
C ALA A 9 0.23 -13.08 1.20
N ASP A 10 1.09 -13.68 2.03
CA ASP A 10 0.91 -13.91 3.45
C ASP A 10 2.28 -13.90 4.15
N ARG A 11 2.54 -12.84 4.91
CA ARG A 11 3.82 -12.66 5.60
C ARG A 11 4.10 -13.73 6.65
N ASN A 12 3.08 -14.37 7.20
CA ASN A 12 3.29 -15.38 8.23
C ASN A 12 4.05 -16.59 7.69
N ILE A 13 3.86 -16.93 6.40
CA ILE A 13 4.57 -18.04 5.75
C ILE A 13 6.10 -17.86 5.82
N ILE A 14 6.59 -16.64 5.64
CA ILE A 14 8.04 -16.37 5.73
C ILE A 14 8.47 -16.16 7.18
N LEU A 15 7.66 -15.51 8.01
CA LEU A 15 7.97 -15.27 9.42
C LEU A 15 8.11 -16.59 10.21
N ASP A 16 7.35 -17.62 9.83
CA ASP A 16 7.47 -18.96 10.43
C ASP A 16 8.78 -19.69 10.06
N LYS A 17 9.45 -19.25 8.99
CA LYS A 17 10.67 -19.86 8.46
C LYS A 17 11.95 -19.12 8.83
N ILE A 18 11.86 -17.89 9.27
CA ILE A 18 13.01 -17.06 9.62
C ILE A 18 12.99 -16.69 11.09
N GLU A 19 14.18 -16.67 11.68
CA GLU A 19 14.32 -16.08 13.02
C GLU A 19 14.16 -14.57 12.94
N HIS A 20 13.23 -14.04 13.74
CA HIS A 20 12.92 -12.62 13.74
C HIS A 20 12.51 -12.15 15.13
N ARG A 21 12.58 -10.84 15.33
CA ARG A 21 12.07 -10.12 16.51
C ARG A 21 11.01 -9.14 16.04
N VAL A 22 9.99 -8.93 16.82
CA VAL A 22 8.89 -8.02 16.47
C VAL A 22 9.22 -6.62 16.94
N ALA A 23 9.07 -5.63 16.07
CA ALA A 23 9.26 -4.24 16.44
C ALA A 23 8.15 -3.76 17.38
N LYS A 24 8.48 -2.81 18.27
CA LYS A 24 7.58 -2.23 19.25
C LYS A 24 7.38 -0.74 18.96
N LEU A 25 6.15 -0.27 19.11
CA LEU A 25 5.81 1.16 19.09
C LEU A 25 6.23 1.83 20.40
N ASP A 26 6.38 3.16 20.40
CA ASP A 26 6.57 4.01 21.58
C ASP A 26 5.49 3.79 22.66
N THR A 27 4.26 3.51 22.23
CA THR A 27 3.13 3.14 23.09
C THR A 27 3.28 1.80 23.81
N GLY A 28 4.37 1.05 23.55
CA GLY A 28 4.60 -0.29 24.09
C GLY A 28 3.89 -1.41 23.31
N LYS A 29 3.06 -1.09 22.32
CA LYS A 29 2.35 -2.07 21.52
C LYS A 29 3.25 -2.63 20.40
N LYS A 30 2.90 -3.83 19.93
CA LYS A 30 3.50 -4.46 18.76
C LYS A 30 3.33 -3.59 17.52
N HIS A 31 4.41 -3.38 16.75
CA HIS A 31 4.33 -2.78 15.43
C HIS A 31 3.63 -3.72 14.45
N ASN A 32 2.75 -3.19 13.60
CA ASN A 32 1.91 -4.02 12.73
C ASN A 32 2.69 -4.81 11.69
N THR A 33 3.78 -4.25 11.16
CA THR A 33 4.54 -4.79 10.02
C THR A 33 6.01 -5.01 10.34
N GLY A 34 6.56 -4.21 11.25
CA GLY A 34 7.99 -4.13 11.53
C GLY A 34 8.57 -5.35 12.23
N VAL A 35 9.67 -5.87 11.67
CA VAL A 35 10.45 -6.95 12.25
C VAL A 35 11.95 -6.67 12.13
N TYR A 36 12.73 -7.29 13.01
CA TYR A 36 14.19 -7.34 12.94
C TYR A 36 14.62 -8.78 12.64
N VAL A 37 15.43 -8.96 11.63
CA VAL A 37 16.07 -10.25 11.30
C VAL A 37 17.48 -10.37 11.89
N THR A 38 17.96 -9.30 12.50
CA THR A 38 19.19 -9.25 13.29
C THR A 38 18.89 -9.30 14.79
N GLU A 39 19.86 -9.58 15.60
CA GLU A 39 19.73 -9.55 17.06
C GLU A 39 19.37 -8.15 17.52
N CYS A 40 18.17 -8.02 18.10
CA CYS A 40 17.69 -6.83 18.76
C CYS A 40 17.23 -7.22 20.18
N PRO A 41 17.45 -6.40 21.20
CA PRO A 41 17.00 -6.68 22.56
C PRO A 41 15.49 -6.98 22.56
N HIS A 42 15.11 -8.16 23.07
CA HIS A 42 13.73 -8.65 23.00
C HIS A 42 13.36 -9.50 24.21
N ASN A 43 12.07 -9.62 24.44
CA ASN A 43 11.51 -10.58 25.38
C ASN A 43 11.57 -11.99 24.75
N PRO A 44 12.21 -12.98 25.41
CA PRO A 44 12.35 -14.32 24.83
C PRO A 44 11.04 -15.08 24.67
N VAL A 45 9.96 -14.68 25.37
CA VAL A 45 8.66 -15.38 25.36
C VAL A 45 7.85 -15.02 24.10
N ASP A 46 7.72 -13.72 23.81
CA ASP A 46 6.88 -13.21 22.73
C ASP A 46 7.67 -12.60 21.56
N LYS A 47 9.01 -12.62 21.65
CA LYS A 47 9.94 -12.04 20.68
C LYS A 47 9.74 -10.55 20.41
N LEU A 48 8.98 -9.85 21.27
CA LEU A 48 8.77 -8.41 21.15
C LEU A 48 10.04 -7.66 21.58
N SER A 49 10.47 -6.68 20.78
CA SER A 49 11.58 -5.81 21.15
C SER A 49 11.33 -5.14 22.50
N THR A 50 12.36 -5.07 23.35
CA THR A 50 12.27 -4.35 24.64
C THR A 50 12.38 -2.85 24.47
N ILE A 51 12.92 -2.37 23.35
CA ILE A 51 13.01 -0.96 22.97
C ILE A 51 12.02 -0.66 21.83
N ASP A 52 11.54 0.59 21.74
CA ASP A 52 10.70 1.03 20.65
C ASP A 52 11.49 1.14 19.33
N TYR A 53 10.78 1.23 18.20
CA TYR A 53 11.42 1.18 16.88
C TYR A 53 12.29 2.41 16.59
N GLU A 54 11.98 3.59 17.14
CA GLU A 54 12.77 4.81 16.98
C GLU A 54 14.10 4.68 17.75
N THR A 55 14.03 4.26 19.01
CA THR A 55 15.21 3.95 19.82
C THR A 55 16.07 2.85 19.19
N ALA A 56 15.43 1.84 18.58
CA ALA A 56 16.14 0.77 17.88
C ALA A 56 16.90 1.32 16.65
N GLU A 57 16.26 2.19 15.85
CA GLU A 57 16.89 2.84 14.70
C GLU A 57 18.09 3.70 15.12
N ASP A 58 17.96 4.50 16.18
CA ASP A 58 19.04 5.31 16.74
C ASP A 58 20.24 4.47 17.19
N ARG A 59 20.00 3.23 17.61
CA ARG A 59 21.05 2.26 17.97
C ARG A 59 21.58 1.45 16.79
N GLY A 60 21.13 1.73 15.57
CA GLY A 60 21.59 1.09 14.35
C GLY A 60 20.92 -0.26 14.03
N TYR A 61 19.82 -0.61 14.71
CA TYR A 61 19.05 -1.78 14.32
C TYR A 61 18.21 -1.47 13.08
N PHE A 62 18.21 -2.40 12.14
CA PHE A 62 17.54 -2.24 10.87
C PHE A 62 16.17 -2.94 10.87
N LYS A 63 15.10 -2.14 10.80
CA LYS A 63 13.71 -2.62 10.73
C LYS A 63 13.30 -2.91 9.28
N LEU A 64 12.69 -4.06 9.05
CA LEU A 64 12.01 -4.41 7.81
C LEU A 64 10.51 -4.39 8.04
N ASP A 65 9.75 -3.81 7.14
CA ASP A 65 8.29 -3.84 7.16
C ASP A 65 7.77 -4.93 6.22
N PHE A 66 7.21 -6.00 6.80
CA PHE A 66 6.62 -7.10 6.07
C PHE A 66 5.12 -6.88 5.93
N LEU A 67 4.68 -6.59 4.73
CA LEU A 67 3.31 -6.21 4.40
C LEU A 67 2.52 -7.39 3.86
N ASN A 68 1.26 -7.53 4.29
CA ASN A 68 0.32 -8.47 3.69
C ASN A 68 -0.39 -7.79 2.51
N VAL A 69 -0.09 -8.22 1.30
CA VAL A 69 -0.72 -7.77 0.07
C VAL A 69 -1.49 -8.95 -0.53
N SER A 70 -2.71 -9.14 -0.06
CA SER A 70 -3.53 -10.33 -0.32
C SER A 70 -3.84 -10.59 -1.80
N ILE A 71 -3.72 -9.56 -2.66
CA ILE A 71 -3.89 -9.71 -4.11
C ILE A 71 -2.91 -10.72 -4.71
N TYR A 72 -1.71 -10.85 -4.12
CA TYR A 72 -0.70 -11.80 -4.60
C TYR A 72 -1.11 -13.26 -4.42
N LYS A 73 -2.11 -13.58 -3.60
CA LYS A 73 -2.66 -14.94 -3.48
C LYS A 73 -3.27 -15.47 -4.78
N GLY A 74 -3.77 -14.58 -5.64
CA GLY A 74 -4.32 -14.94 -6.94
C GLY A 74 -3.32 -14.98 -8.08
N ILE A 75 -2.06 -14.62 -7.82
CA ILE A 75 -1.01 -14.57 -8.84
C ILE A 75 -0.29 -15.92 -8.88
N LYS A 76 -0.18 -16.49 -10.09
CA LYS A 76 0.36 -17.85 -10.29
C LYS A 76 1.89 -17.87 -10.22
N ASP A 77 2.53 -16.91 -10.90
CA ASP A 77 3.97 -16.78 -11.05
C ASP A 77 4.34 -15.36 -11.52
N GLU A 78 5.63 -15.11 -11.69
CA GLU A 78 6.16 -13.83 -12.16
C GLU A 78 5.65 -13.46 -13.56
N THR A 79 5.56 -14.43 -14.47
CA THR A 79 5.07 -14.20 -15.84
C THR A 79 3.62 -13.73 -15.81
N HIS A 80 2.79 -14.34 -14.98
CA HIS A 80 1.41 -13.94 -14.77
C HIS A 80 1.33 -12.52 -14.19
N LEU A 81 2.12 -12.21 -13.15
CA LEU A 81 2.20 -10.86 -12.58
C LEU A 81 2.57 -9.83 -13.65
N MET A 82 3.61 -10.08 -14.43
CA MET A 82 4.05 -9.18 -15.49
C MET A 82 2.99 -8.98 -16.58
N SER A 83 2.22 -10.02 -16.90
CA SER A 83 1.10 -9.90 -17.84
C SER A 83 -0.01 -9.00 -17.30
N LEU A 84 -0.37 -9.16 -16.03
CA LEU A 84 -1.38 -8.33 -15.35
C LEU A 84 -0.94 -6.86 -15.23
N MET A 85 0.35 -6.62 -14.97
CA MET A 85 0.91 -5.26 -14.89
C MET A 85 0.92 -4.53 -16.23
N ARG A 86 1.15 -5.24 -17.34
CA ARG A 86 1.25 -4.66 -18.70
C ARG A 86 -0.08 -4.49 -19.39
N LYS A 87 -1.08 -5.25 -18.94
CA LYS A 87 -2.43 -5.20 -19.52
C LYS A 87 -3.12 -3.93 -19.10
N GLU A 88 -3.64 -3.18 -20.09
CA GLU A 88 -4.49 -2.02 -19.81
C GLU A 88 -5.77 -2.48 -19.12
N PRO A 89 -6.09 -1.94 -17.94
CA PRO A 89 -7.31 -2.32 -17.23
C PRO A 89 -8.53 -1.68 -17.88
N LEU A 90 -9.70 -2.25 -17.65
CA LEU A 90 -10.97 -1.67 -18.03
C LEU A 90 -11.33 -0.55 -17.04
N TRP A 91 -10.85 0.67 -17.32
CA TRP A 91 -11.02 1.85 -16.44
C TRP A 91 -12.49 2.18 -16.16
N GLU A 92 -13.38 1.89 -17.10
CA GLU A 92 -14.81 2.07 -16.97
C GLU A 92 -15.43 1.26 -15.81
N LEU A 93 -14.80 0.17 -15.38
CA LEU A 93 -15.27 -0.61 -14.24
C LEU A 93 -15.17 0.14 -12.91
N LEU A 94 -14.33 1.18 -12.83
CA LEU A 94 -14.17 1.99 -11.63
C LEU A 94 -15.38 2.90 -11.33
N VAL A 95 -16.37 2.97 -12.20
CA VAL A 95 -17.66 3.67 -11.92
C VAL A 95 -18.68 2.74 -11.25
N HIS A 96 -18.43 1.43 -11.24
CA HIS A 96 -19.35 0.43 -10.69
C HIS A 96 -18.98 0.10 -9.23
N LYS A 97 -19.87 0.45 -8.32
CA LYS A 97 -19.64 0.27 -6.86
C LYS A 97 -19.24 -1.17 -6.51
N ASP A 98 -19.97 -2.17 -7.00
CA ASP A 98 -19.72 -3.58 -6.67
C ASP A 98 -18.35 -4.08 -7.14
N PHE A 99 -17.80 -3.46 -8.17
CA PHE A 99 -16.42 -3.74 -8.62
C PHE A 99 -15.39 -3.02 -7.75
N VAL A 100 -15.60 -1.73 -7.48
CA VAL A 100 -14.73 -0.90 -6.66
C VAL A 100 -14.55 -1.48 -5.26
N GLU A 101 -15.63 -2.00 -4.66
CA GLU A 101 -15.58 -2.63 -3.32
C GLU A 101 -14.66 -3.85 -3.24
N LYS A 102 -14.39 -4.50 -4.37
CA LYS A 102 -13.48 -5.65 -4.44
C LYS A 102 -12.03 -5.24 -4.71
N VAL A 103 -11.80 -4.06 -5.27
CA VAL A 103 -10.47 -3.63 -5.68
C VAL A 103 -9.66 -3.16 -4.48
N PHE A 104 -8.44 -3.62 -4.39
CA PHE A 104 -7.46 -3.27 -3.36
C PHE A 104 -7.37 -1.74 -3.17
N HIS A 105 -7.47 -1.29 -1.93
CA HIS A 105 -7.45 0.12 -1.52
C HIS A 105 -8.53 1.05 -2.08
N LEU A 106 -9.50 0.57 -2.84
CA LEU A 106 -10.55 1.39 -3.42
C LEU A 106 -11.92 1.24 -2.72
N SER A 107 -12.09 0.21 -1.91
CA SER A 107 -13.33 -0.02 -1.15
C SER A 107 -13.74 1.21 -0.33
N GLY A 108 -15.02 1.57 -0.40
CA GLY A 108 -15.58 2.76 0.26
C GLY A 108 -15.30 4.10 -0.44
N HIS A 109 -14.70 4.09 -1.63
CA HIS A 109 -14.35 5.30 -2.38
C HIS A 109 -15.03 5.40 -3.76
N ASP A 110 -16.10 4.63 -3.96
CA ASP A 110 -16.87 4.57 -5.20
C ASP A 110 -17.35 5.93 -5.69
N SER A 111 -17.86 6.78 -4.80
CA SER A 111 -18.34 8.12 -5.15
C SER A 111 -17.22 9.02 -5.72
N LEU A 112 -16.02 8.95 -5.14
CA LEU A 112 -14.88 9.71 -5.64
C LEU A 112 -14.41 9.18 -7.01
N LEU A 113 -14.38 7.86 -7.19
CA LEU A 113 -14.03 7.24 -8.46
C LEU A 113 -15.04 7.55 -9.57
N GLN A 114 -16.34 7.57 -9.24
CA GLN A 114 -17.38 8.00 -10.17
C GLN A 114 -17.27 9.46 -10.58
N GLN A 115 -16.81 10.32 -9.67
CA GLN A 115 -16.58 11.75 -9.93
C GLN A 115 -15.34 11.96 -10.79
N LEU A 116 -14.19 11.40 -10.41
CA LEU A 116 -12.90 11.66 -11.05
C LEU A 116 -12.68 10.82 -12.32
N LYS A 117 -13.24 9.60 -12.40
CA LYS A 117 -13.15 8.67 -13.54
C LYS A 117 -11.70 8.54 -14.07
N PRO A 118 -10.75 8.08 -13.23
CA PRO A 118 -9.35 7.94 -13.64
C PRO A 118 -9.21 6.99 -14.83
N GLN A 119 -8.37 7.36 -15.80
CA GLN A 119 -8.13 6.62 -17.06
C GLN A 119 -6.65 6.32 -17.27
N SER A 120 -5.87 6.38 -16.23
CA SER A 120 -4.44 6.02 -16.25
C SER A 120 -3.94 5.72 -14.85
N VAL A 121 -2.82 5.00 -14.78
CA VAL A 121 -2.12 4.74 -13.50
C VAL A 121 -1.80 6.05 -12.76
N GLY A 122 -1.38 7.09 -13.49
CA GLY A 122 -1.08 8.39 -12.90
C GLY A 122 -2.30 9.06 -12.29
N GLN A 123 -3.45 9.02 -12.96
CA GLN A 123 -4.72 9.54 -12.44
C GLN A 123 -5.25 8.71 -11.28
N LEU A 124 -5.12 7.37 -11.33
CA LEU A 124 -5.50 6.51 -10.21
C LEU A 124 -4.61 6.77 -8.99
N ALA A 125 -3.29 6.96 -9.18
CA ALA A 125 -2.39 7.34 -8.10
C ALA A 125 -2.76 8.69 -7.47
N ALA A 126 -3.12 9.69 -8.30
CA ALA A 126 -3.62 10.98 -7.83
C ALA A 126 -4.93 10.83 -7.05
N THR A 127 -5.86 9.99 -7.52
CA THR A 127 -7.11 9.67 -6.81
C THR A 127 -6.83 9.06 -5.43
N LEU A 128 -5.89 8.12 -5.33
CA LEU A 128 -5.45 7.54 -4.05
C LEU A 128 -4.85 8.59 -3.10
N ALA A 129 -4.15 9.59 -3.63
CA ALA A 129 -3.63 10.70 -2.83
C ALA A 129 -4.76 11.66 -2.36
N ILE A 130 -5.78 11.90 -3.18
CA ILE A 130 -6.95 12.73 -2.85
C ILE A 130 -7.80 12.12 -1.74
N ILE A 131 -7.84 10.81 -1.60
CA ILE A 131 -8.51 10.12 -0.50
C ILE A 131 -7.96 10.62 0.86
N ARG A 132 -6.72 11.06 0.93
CA ARG A 132 -6.09 11.54 2.16
C ARG A 132 -6.53 12.96 2.53
N PRO A 133 -6.65 13.31 3.84
CA PRO A 133 -7.16 14.60 4.29
C PRO A 133 -6.50 15.81 3.63
N ALA A 134 -5.17 15.84 3.56
CA ALA A 134 -4.38 16.95 3.02
C ALA A 134 -4.68 17.31 1.56
N LYS A 135 -5.25 16.38 0.78
CA LYS A 135 -5.51 16.58 -0.66
C LYS A 135 -6.98 16.46 -1.06
N ARG A 136 -7.86 16.19 -0.11
CA ARG A 136 -9.29 15.98 -0.37
C ARG A 136 -9.97 17.18 -1.05
N HIS A 137 -9.48 18.39 -0.81
CA HIS A 137 -9.98 19.63 -1.44
C HIS A 137 -9.83 19.62 -2.97
N LEU A 138 -8.93 18.80 -3.53
CA LEU A 138 -8.72 18.68 -4.97
C LEU A 138 -9.78 17.82 -5.67
N ALA A 139 -10.63 17.11 -4.94
CA ALA A 139 -11.62 16.20 -5.52
C ALA A 139 -12.59 16.89 -6.50
N SER A 140 -12.84 18.18 -6.35
CA SER A 140 -13.74 18.98 -7.22
C SER A 140 -13.02 19.73 -8.35
N GLN A 141 -11.71 19.55 -8.48
CA GLN A 141 -10.90 20.22 -9.49
C GLN A 141 -10.80 19.38 -10.77
N ASP A 142 -10.41 20.03 -11.88
CA ASP A 142 -10.08 19.33 -13.12
C ASP A 142 -8.75 18.58 -13.02
N TRP A 143 -8.52 17.63 -13.95
CA TRP A 143 -7.33 16.80 -13.95
C TRP A 143 -6.03 17.58 -14.14
N GLU A 144 -6.04 18.71 -14.84
CA GLU A 144 -4.84 19.53 -15.04
C GLU A 144 -4.39 20.12 -13.70
N THR A 145 -5.32 20.70 -12.95
CA THR A 145 -5.08 21.24 -11.60
C THR A 145 -4.67 20.15 -10.62
N ILE A 146 -5.40 19.03 -10.60
CA ILE A 146 -5.10 17.90 -9.73
C ILE A 146 -3.65 17.43 -9.94
N MET A 147 -3.23 17.18 -11.18
CA MET A 147 -1.90 16.65 -11.48
C MET A 147 -0.76 17.62 -11.16
N LYS A 148 -1.03 18.92 -11.15
CA LYS A 148 -0.06 19.95 -10.70
C LYS A 148 0.08 19.99 -9.18
N GLU A 149 -1.02 19.87 -8.43
CA GLU A 149 -1.06 20.20 -7.00
C GLU A 149 -1.02 18.98 -6.06
N VAL A 150 -1.47 17.81 -6.52
CA VAL A 150 -1.63 16.65 -5.67
C VAL A 150 -0.31 16.18 -5.02
N TRP A 151 0.81 16.39 -5.69
CA TRP A 151 2.14 15.95 -5.22
C TRP A 151 2.90 17.01 -4.42
N ILE A 152 2.38 18.24 -4.32
CA ILE A 152 3.02 19.30 -3.53
C ILE A 152 2.90 18.94 -2.05
N LYS A 153 4.03 18.96 -1.34
CA LYS A 153 4.05 18.68 0.11
C LYS A 153 3.26 19.74 0.87
N PRO A 154 2.30 19.36 1.74
CA PRO A 154 1.58 20.32 2.58
C PRO A 154 2.54 21.06 3.52
N THR A 155 2.27 22.34 3.75
CA THR A 155 3.07 23.18 4.66
C THR A 155 2.60 23.10 6.11
N ASN A 156 1.37 22.60 6.33
CA ASN A 156 0.71 22.51 7.64
C ASN A 156 1.02 21.22 8.42
N GLY A 157 1.94 20.37 7.92
CA GLY A 157 2.30 19.11 8.56
C GLY A 157 1.27 17.98 8.42
N GLU A 158 0.17 18.20 7.69
CA GLU A 158 -0.82 17.14 7.43
C GLU A 158 -0.23 15.99 6.64
N TYR A 159 -0.70 14.79 6.97
CA TYR A 159 -0.30 13.58 6.25
C TYR A 159 -0.79 13.63 4.79
N TYR A 160 0.14 13.42 3.87
CA TYR A 160 -0.14 13.28 2.44
C TYR A 160 0.53 12.03 1.87
N PHE A 161 -0.03 11.52 0.79
CA PHE A 161 0.48 10.31 0.16
C PHE A 161 1.58 10.68 -0.83
N LYS A 162 2.82 10.22 -0.58
CA LYS A 162 3.97 10.48 -1.45
C LYS A 162 3.76 9.85 -2.83
N LYS A 163 4.17 10.53 -3.89
CA LYS A 163 3.95 10.11 -5.29
C LYS A 163 4.44 8.68 -5.55
N ALA A 164 5.64 8.32 -5.10
CA ALA A 164 6.20 6.98 -5.32
C ALA A 164 5.29 5.88 -4.72
N HIS A 165 4.85 6.04 -3.47
CA HIS A 165 3.92 5.11 -2.84
C HIS A 165 2.57 5.07 -3.55
N ALA A 166 2.02 6.23 -3.92
CA ALA A 166 0.74 6.29 -4.61
C ALA A 166 0.77 5.57 -5.96
N VAL A 167 1.86 5.69 -6.71
CA VAL A 167 2.05 4.97 -7.99
C VAL A 167 2.16 3.46 -7.77
N SER A 168 2.91 3.02 -6.76
CA SER A 168 3.02 1.58 -6.43
C SER A 168 1.65 0.99 -6.06
N TYR A 169 0.87 1.68 -5.24
CA TYR A 169 -0.48 1.26 -4.89
C TYR A 169 -1.44 1.29 -6.08
N ALA A 170 -1.34 2.27 -6.97
CA ALA A 170 -2.13 2.33 -8.20
C ALA A 170 -1.81 1.14 -9.13
N MET A 171 -0.54 0.75 -9.24
CA MET A 171 -0.15 -0.46 -9.97
C MET A 171 -0.72 -1.72 -9.34
N ALA A 172 -0.70 -1.83 -8.01
CA ALA A 172 -1.35 -2.95 -7.31
C ALA A 172 -2.86 -2.99 -7.56
N CYS A 173 -3.54 -1.84 -7.63
CA CYS A 173 -4.94 -1.76 -8.04
C CYS A 173 -5.15 -2.25 -9.47
N VAL A 174 -4.30 -1.85 -10.43
CA VAL A 174 -4.37 -2.31 -11.83
C VAL A 174 -4.20 -3.83 -11.92
N VAL A 175 -3.21 -4.38 -11.23
CA VAL A 175 -3.01 -5.84 -11.15
C VAL A 175 -4.28 -6.52 -10.63
N HIS A 176 -4.87 -5.99 -9.56
CA HIS A 176 -6.06 -6.57 -8.97
C HIS A 176 -7.29 -6.43 -9.88
N MET A 177 -7.48 -5.29 -10.55
CA MET A 177 -8.55 -5.12 -11.55
C MET A 177 -8.45 -6.17 -12.66
N ASN A 178 -7.26 -6.35 -13.21
CA ASN A 178 -7.01 -7.33 -14.27
C ASN A 178 -7.22 -8.77 -13.79
N LEU A 179 -6.79 -9.09 -12.57
CA LEU A 179 -7.00 -10.39 -11.94
C LEU A 179 -8.49 -10.69 -11.72
N LEU A 180 -9.27 -9.72 -11.23
CA LEU A 180 -10.71 -9.87 -11.07
C LEU A 180 -11.41 -10.09 -12.43
N CYS A 181 -10.98 -9.39 -13.48
CA CYS A 181 -11.51 -9.59 -14.83
C CYS A 181 -11.19 -10.98 -15.42
N GLU A 182 -10.07 -11.60 -15.03
CA GLU A 182 -9.76 -12.99 -15.42
C GLU A 182 -10.65 -13.99 -14.69
N GLN A 183 -10.89 -13.78 -13.40
CA GLN A 183 -11.76 -14.65 -12.59
C GLN A 183 -13.23 -14.66 -13.05
N ILE A 184 -13.71 -13.55 -13.63
CA ILE A 184 -15.08 -13.47 -14.17
C ILE A 184 -15.22 -14.23 -15.50
N LYS A 185 -14.13 -14.41 -16.25
CA LYS A 185 -14.11 -15.08 -17.56
C LYS A 185 -13.86 -16.59 -17.48
N SER A 186 -13.40 -17.06 -16.32
CA SER A 186 -13.17 -18.48 -16.03
C SER A 186 -14.42 -19.12 -15.43
#